data_d0793e28cdd0d79d490f1a184c2a7d9e
#
_entry.id   d0793e28cdd0d79d490f1a184c2a7d9e
#
_cell.length_a   1.000
_cell.length_b   1.000
_cell.length_c   1.000
_cell.angle_alpha   90.00
_cell.angle_beta   90.00
_cell.angle_gamma   90.00
#
_symmetry.space_group_name_H-M   'P 1'
#
loop_
_entity.id
_entity.type
_entity.pdbx_description
1 polymer ?
#
loop_
_entity_poly.entity_id
_entity_poly.type
_entity_poly.pdbx_seq_one_letter_code
_entity_poly.pdbx_strand_id
1 'polypeptide(L)'
;MTGPETDRVQPVPAQAGVLRTILGKDDEDDDRPLPDLPPLPEDPRWRIEHLPFVLATGVALVFCAASAGFFAGGPTAALGAAAGMLVVTVGVSLTTLVIAWADVIRPALVMPVGLAVYVVKYALIVFLMIGVAASGWAGGRAMAWAIACGAVVLTAVQVWWLARLARRITP
;
A
#
# COMPACT_ATOMS: atom_id res chain seq x y z
N MET A 1 -21.29 -42.70 -52.69
CA MET A 1 -20.22 -43.26 -51.83
C MET A 1 -19.27 -42.11 -51.56
N THR A 2 -19.51 -41.38 -50.50
CA THR A 2 -18.68 -40.28 -50.03
C THR A 2 -17.96 -40.76 -48.77
N GLY A 3 -16.62 -40.88 -48.88
CA GLY A 3 -15.77 -41.34 -47.80
C GLY A 3 -15.68 -40.32 -46.65
N PRO A 4 -15.45 -40.77 -45.41
CA PRO A 4 -15.33 -39.87 -44.26
C PRO A 4 -14.01 -39.13 -44.34
N GLU A 5 -14.12 -37.81 -44.31
CA GLU A 5 -13.02 -36.85 -44.18
C GLU A 5 -12.38 -37.02 -42.80
N THR A 6 -11.20 -37.58 -42.76
CA THR A 6 -10.40 -37.74 -41.55
C THR A 6 -9.97 -36.37 -41.09
N ASP A 7 -10.65 -35.86 -40.07
CA ASP A 7 -10.29 -34.66 -39.33
C ASP A 7 -8.88 -34.81 -38.72
N ARG A 8 -7.87 -34.19 -39.41
CA ARG A 8 -6.50 -34.15 -38.94
C ARG A 8 -6.45 -33.20 -37.73
N VAL A 9 -6.55 -33.76 -36.56
CA VAL A 9 -6.22 -33.05 -35.31
C VAL A 9 -4.76 -32.60 -35.43
N GLN A 10 -4.56 -31.30 -35.66
CA GLN A 10 -3.23 -30.70 -35.61
C GLN A 10 -2.66 -30.78 -34.19
N PRO A 11 -1.43 -31.26 -34.01
CA PRO A 11 -0.83 -31.30 -32.67
C PRO A 11 -0.64 -29.86 -32.14
N VAL A 12 -1.30 -29.55 -31.04
CA VAL A 12 -1.15 -28.28 -30.32
C VAL A 12 0.32 -28.16 -29.90
N PRO A 13 1.02 -27.08 -30.27
CA PRO A 13 2.45 -26.94 -29.98
C PRO A 13 2.66 -26.98 -28.44
N ALA A 14 3.65 -27.77 -28.00
CA ALA A 14 3.98 -28.02 -26.59
C ALA A 14 4.15 -26.74 -25.74
N GLN A 15 4.45 -25.61 -26.36
CA GLN A 15 4.58 -24.32 -25.69
C GLN A 15 3.23 -23.75 -25.15
N ALA A 16 2.11 -24.11 -25.76
CA ALA A 16 0.78 -23.70 -25.30
C ALA A 16 0.41 -24.38 -23.97
N GLY A 17 0.88 -25.60 -23.73
CA GLY A 17 0.67 -26.33 -22.49
C GLY A 17 1.39 -25.70 -21.29
N VAL A 18 2.64 -25.26 -21.49
CA VAL A 18 3.46 -24.64 -20.44
C VAL A 18 2.87 -23.29 -20.00
N LEU A 19 2.42 -22.47 -20.95
CA LEU A 19 1.76 -21.20 -20.64
C LEU A 19 0.43 -21.38 -19.89
N ARG A 20 -0.36 -22.40 -20.23
CA ARG A 20 -1.57 -22.75 -19.50
C ARG A 20 -1.30 -23.14 -18.06
N THR A 21 -0.26 -23.94 -17.82
CA THR A 21 0.13 -24.36 -16.47
C THR A 21 0.66 -23.18 -15.64
N ILE A 22 1.37 -22.23 -16.24
CA ILE A 22 1.89 -21.05 -15.54
C ILE A 22 0.78 -20.03 -15.22
N LEU A 23 -0.22 -19.90 -16.08
CA LEU A 23 -1.34 -18.99 -15.87
C LEU A 23 -2.43 -19.56 -14.96
N GLY A 24 -2.30 -20.80 -14.51
CA GLY A 24 -3.21 -21.43 -13.55
C GLY A 24 -4.67 -21.50 -14.01
N LYS A 25 -4.89 -21.44 -15.32
CA LYS A 25 -6.23 -21.45 -15.89
C LYS A 25 -6.67 -22.88 -16.23
N ASP A 26 -6.93 -23.65 -15.20
CA ASP A 26 -7.79 -24.83 -15.33
C ASP A 26 -9.22 -24.30 -15.22
N ASP A 27 -9.86 -24.10 -16.39
CA ASP A 27 -11.21 -23.53 -16.52
C ASP A 27 -12.30 -24.40 -15.84
N GLU A 28 -11.94 -25.56 -15.25
CA GLU A 28 -12.85 -26.45 -14.53
C GLU A 28 -13.17 -26.02 -13.08
N ASP A 29 -12.38 -25.12 -12.48
CA ASP A 29 -12.62 -24.61 -11.13
C ASP A 29 -13.44 -23.30 -11.09
N ASP A 30 -13.71 -22.69 -12.26
CA ASP A 30 -14.42 -21.41 -12.36
C ASP A 30 -15.96 -21.56 -12.11
N ASP A 31 -16.49 -22.79 -12.18
CA ASP A 31 -17.93 -23.07 -11.95
C ASP A 31 -18.26 -23.40 -10.48
N ARG A 32 -17.27 -23.40 -9.57
CA ARG A 32 -17.57 -23.54 -8.15
C ARG A 32 -18.25 -22.27 -7.65
N PRO A 33 -19.46 -22.39 -7.06
CA PRO A 33 -20.08 -21.22 -6.43
C PRO A 33 -19.08 -20.64 -5.41
N LEU A 34 -18.78 -19.36 -5.58
CA LEU A 34 -17.95 -18.63 -4.62
C LEU A 34 -18.54 -18.80 -3.22
N PRO A 35 -17.72 -19.08 -2.19
CA PRO A 35 -18.22 -19.18 -0.84
C PRO A 35 -19.02 -17.91 -0.52
N ASP A 36 -20.20 -18.08 0.11
CA ASP A 36 -21.04 -16.98 0.55
C ASP A 36 -20.20 -16.04 1.44
N LEU A 37 -19.71 -14.97 0.83
CA LEU A 37 -18.99 -13.96 1.57
C LEU A 37 -19.99 -13.26 2.51
N PRO A 38 -19.62 -13.04 3.77
CA PRO A 38 -20.47 -12.28 4.67
C PRO A 38 -20.82 -10.94 4.04
N PRO A 39 -22.07 -10.47 4.16
CA PRO A 39 -22.46 -9.19 3.58
C PRO A 39 -21.55 -8.08 4.09
N LEU A 40 -21.08 -7.23 3.16
CA LEU A 40 -20.26 -6.07 3.54
C LEU A 40 -21.05 -5.20 4.50
N PRO A 41 -20.38 -4.64 5.55
CA PRO A 41 -21.03 -3.71 6.44
C PRO A 41 -21.68 -2.57 5.65
N GLU A 42 -22.95 -2.26 5.94
CA GLU A 42 -23.70 -1.19 5.25
C GLU A 42 -23.10 0.20 5.53
N ASP A 43 -22.45 0.39 6.67
CA ASP A 43 -21.81 1.66 7.03
C ASP A 43 -20.41 1.77 6.35
N PRO A 44 -20.20 2.73 5.44
CA PRO A 44 -18.91 2.93 4.77
C PRO A 44 -17.78 3.35 5.72
N ARG A 45 -18.08 3.71 6.96
CA ARG A 45 -17.09 4.17 7.97
C ARG A 45 -16.10 3.09 8.37
N TRP A 46 -16.42 1.80 8.24
CA TRP A 46 -15.48 0.73 8.54
C TRP A 46 -14.16 0.84 7.74
N ARG A 47 -14.21 1.48 6.54
CA ARG A 47 -13.02 1.68 5.68
C ARG A 47 -11.99 2.63 6.25
N ILE A 48 -12.44 3.58 7.09
CA ILE A 48 -11.58 4.61 7.70
C ILE A 48 -11.46 4.45 9.23
N GLU A 49 -12.03 3.40 9.80
CA GLU A 49 -12.04 3.16 11.26
C GLU A 49 -10.63 3.09 11.85
N HIS A 50 -9.65 2.62 11.06
CA HIS A 50 -8.25 2.56 11.48
C HIS A 50 -7.51 3.91 11.39
N LEU A 51 -8.08 4.91 10.68
CA LEU A 51 -7.42 6.20 10.43
C LEU A 51 -7.09 6.98 11.72
N PRO A 52 -7.99 7.11 12.72
CA PRO A 52 -7.66 7.81 13.97
C PRO A 52 -6.52 7.14 14.72
N PHE A 53 -6.44 5.81 14.68
CA PHE A 53 -5.33 5.07 15.30
C PHE A 53 -4.00 5.34 14.58
N VAL A 54 -3.99 5.33 13.25
CA VAL A 54 -2.80 5.65 12.44
C VAL A 54 -2.37 7.09 12.68
N LEU A 55 -3.31 8.05 12.73
CA LEU A 55 -3.01 9.45 13.03
C LEU A 55 -2.43 9.63 14.42
N ALA A 56 -3.05 9.04 15.44
CA ALA A 56 -2.56 9.11 16.82
C ALA A 56 -1.14 8.53 16.94
N THR A 57 -0.91 7.38 16.32
CA THR A 57 0.42 6.76 16.26
C THR A 57 1.42 7.67 15.53
N GLY A 58 1.01 8.26 14.40
CA GLY A 58 1.86 9.19 13.64
C GLY A 58 2.24 10.42 14.45
N VAL A 59 1.29 11.03 15.16
CA VAL A 59 1.55 12.19 16.05
C VAL A 59 2.52 11.80 17.17
N ALA A 60 2.30 10.67 17.83
CA ALA A 60 3.23 10.18 18.86
C ALA A 60 4.65 9.97 18.29
N LEU A 61 4.76 9.40 17.11
CA LEU A 61 6.04 9.20 16.43
C LEU A 61 6.72 10.53 16.05
N VAL A 62 5.97 11.58 15.69
CA VAL A 62 6.54 12.92 15.45
C VAL A 62 7.21 13.45 16.71
N PHE A 63 6.55 13.35 17.87
CA PHE A 63 7.15 13.77 19.14
C PHE A 63 8.36 12.92 19.53
N CYS A 64 8.31 11.61 19.35
CA CYS A 64 9.44 10.71 19.59
C CYS A 64 10.62 11.05 18.68
N ALA A 65 10.37 11.28 17.39
CA ALA A 65 11.41 11.64 16.43
C ALA A 65 12.02 13.00 16.72
N ALA A 66 11.21 14.00 17.10
CA ALA A 66 11.68 15.31 17.52
C ALA A 66 12.59 15.21 18.75
N SER A 67 12.17 14.45 19.76
CA SER A 67 12.96 14.24 20.99
C SER A 67 14.26 13.53 20.69
N ALA A 68 14.23 12.42 19.94
CA ALA A 68 15.44 11.71 19.54
C ALA A 68 16.39 12.58 18.71
N GLY A 69 15.85 13.35 17.77
CA GLY A 69 16.63 14.30 16.98
C GLY A 69 17.28 15.40 17.83
N PHE A 70 16.56 15.89 18.85
CA PHE A 70 17.11 16.90 19.77
C PHE A 70 18.31 16.39 20.55
N PHE A 71 18.22 15.18 21.10
CA PHE A 71 19.34 14.55 21.84
C PHE A 71 20.50 14.16 20.93
N ALA A 72 20.24 13.81 19.66
CA ALA A 72 21.28 13.39 18.73
C ALA A 72 22.03 14.54 18.05
N GLY A 73 21.38 15.67 17.80
CA GLY A 73 21.98 16.76 17.01
C GLY A 73 21.40 18.15 17.27
N GLY A 74 20.69 18.32 18.39
CA GLY A 74 20.14 19.62 18.81
C GLY A 74 18.89 20.06 18.04
N PRO A 75 18.52 21.34 18.12
CA PRO A 75 17.24 21.84 17.62
C PRO A 75 17.03 21.65 16.11
N THR A 76 18.08 21.81 15.31
CA THR A 76 17.99 21.63 13.84
C THR A 76 17.73 20.19 13.45
N ALA A 77 18.34 19.22 14.14
CA ALA A 77 18.08 17.81 13.93
C ALA A 77 16.67 17.41 14.43
N ALA A 78 16.20 17.99 15.54
CA ALA A 78 14.84 17.81 16.04
C ALA A 78 13.78 18.24 15.00
N LEU A 79 13.96 19.44 14.43
CA LEU A 79 13.07 19.96 13.38
C LEU A 79 13.11 19.07 12.14
N GLY A 80 14.28 18.60 11.72
CA GLY A 80 14.43 17.69 10.60
C GLY A 80 13.70 16.36 10.83
N ALA A 81 13.91 15.75 11.98
CA ALA A 81 13.27 14.50 12.34
C ALA A 81 11.74 14.63 12.44
N ALA A 82 11.26 15.69 13.09
CA ALA A 82 9.82 15.99 13.16
C ALA A 82 9.20 16.19 11.78
N ALA A 83 9.84 16.99 10.93
CA ALA A 83 9.36 17.25 9.56
C ALA A 83 9.32 15.96 8.73
N GLY A 84 10.37 15.13 8.79
CA GLY A 84 10.41 13.85 8.08
C GLY A 84 9.30 12.90 8.52
N MET A 85 9.07 12.78 9.82
CA MET A 85 8.00 11.94 10.37
C MET A 85 6.62 12.47 9.99
N LEU A 86 6.43 13.79 9.98
CA LEU A 86 5.17 14.42 9.59
C LEU A 86 4.85 14.17 8.11
N VAL A 87 5.85 14.27 7.23
CA VAL A 87 5.70 13.96 5.79
C VAL A 87 5.20 12.52 5.60
N VAL A 88 5.77 11.55 6.32
CA VAL A 88 5.34 10.14 6.23
C VAL A 88 3.92 9.98 6.77
N THR A 89 3.61 10.55 7.93
CA THR A 89 2.29 10.44 8.57
C THR A 89 1.19 11.01 7.68
N VAL A 90 1.39 12.24 7.16
CA VAL A 90 0.45 12.87 6.24
C VAL A 90 0.33 12.07 4.95
N GLY A 91 1.45 11.60 4.39
CA GLY A 91 1.46 10.80 3.17
C GLY A 91 0.71 9.47 3.31
N VAL A 92 0.82 8.79 4.46
CA VAL A 92 0.07 7.55 4.73
C VAL A 92 -1.42 7.86 4.90
N SER A 93 -1.77 8.87 5.68
CA SER A 93 -3.15 9.27 5.93
C SER A 93 -3.87 9.69 4.64
N LEU A 94 -3.21 10.50 3.81
CA LEU A 94 -3.75 10.94 2.53
C LEU A 94 -3.97 9.76 1.58
N THR A 95 -3.01 8.83 1.50
CA THR A 95 -3.13 7.61 0.69
C THR A 95 -4.34 6.79 1.12
N THR A 96 -4.53 6.60 2.42
CA THR A 96 -5.67 5.87 2.97
C THR A 96 -7.00 6.53 2.60
N LEU A 97 -7.10 7.86 2.73
CA LEU A 97 -8.30 8.62 2.37
C LEU A 97 -8.62 8.52 0.88
N VAL A 98 -7.61 8.69 0.01
CA VAL A 98 -7.81 8.64 -1.44
C VAL A 98 -8.24 7.24 -1.89
N ILE A 99 -7.66 6.18 -1.33
CA ILE A 99 -8.05 4.79 -1.64
C ILE A 99 -9.48 4.53 -1.15
N ALA A 100 -9.83 4.94 0.07
CA ALA A 100 -11.18 4.79 0.60
C ALA A 100 -12.21 5.54 -0.25
N TRP A 101 -11.87 6.75 -0.72
CA TRP A 101 -12.71 7.53 -1.61
C TRP A 101 -12.89 6.85 -2.99
N ALA A 102 -11.81 6.34 -3.58
CA ALA A 102 -11.86 5.63 -4.87
C ALA A 102 -12.74 4.37 -4.80
N ASP A 103 -12.67 3.63 -3.69
CA ASP A 103 -13.46 2.43 -3.44
C ASP A 103 -14.97 2.73 -3.33
N VAL A 104 -15.34 3.87 -2.73
CA VAL A 104 -16.74 4.32 -2.66
C VAL A 104 -17.32 4.66 -4.05
N ILE A 105 -16.50 5.27 -4.93
CA ILE A 105 -16.99 5.67 -6.26
C ILE A 105 -17.09 4.47 -7.19
N ARG A 106 -16.00 3.74 -7.35
CA ARG A 106 -15.92 2.52 -8.19
C ARG A 106 -14.79 1.63 -7.69
N PRO A 107 -15.05 0.41 -7.24
CA PRO A 107 -14.01 -0.53 -6.80
C PRO A 107 -12.93 -0.79 -7.86
N ALA A 108 -13.30 -0.77 -9.15
CA ALA A 108 -12.36 -0.93 -10.26
C ALA A 108 -11.29 0.19 -10.34
N LEU A 109 -11.56 1.37 -9.74
CA LEU A 109 -10.62 2.50 -9.70
C LEU A 109 -9.56 2.37 -8.59
N VAL A 110 -9.77 1.49 -7.61
CA VAL A 110 -8.84 1.35 -6.46
C VAL A 110 -7.43 1.05 -6.92
N MET A 111 -7.29 0.15 -7.88
CA MET A 111 -5.97 -0.27 -8.36
C MET A 111 -5.24 0.84 -9.15
N PRO A 112 -5.82 1.47 -10.19
CA PRO A 112 -5.14 2.53 -10.92
C PRO A 112 -4.92 3.79 -10.07
N VAL A 113 -5.88 4.17 -9.22
CA VAL A 113 -5.74 5.31 -8.32
C VAL A 113 -4.70 5.04 -7.26
N GLY A 114 -4.68 3.83 -6.67
CA GLY A 114 -3.67 3.43 -5.70
C GLY A 114 -2.26 3.50 -6.28
N LEU A 115 -2.06 2.99 -7.50
CA LEU A 115 -0.78 3.09 -8.20
C LEU A 115 -0.38 4.54 -8.49
N ALA A 116 -1.30 5.37 -8.97
CA ALA A 116 -1.05 6.78 -9.24
C ALA A 116 -0.64 7.54 -7.97
N VAL A 117 -1.37 7.35 -6.86
CA VAL A 117 -1.06 7.97 -5.56
C VAL A 117 0.30 7.50 -5.05
N TYR A 118 0.64 6.23 -5.24
CA TYR A 118 1.93 5.69 -4.89
C TYR A 118 3.06 6.40 -5.65
N VAL A 119 2.96 6.48 -6.98
CA VAL A 119 3.95 7.14 -7.83
C VAL A 119 4.11 8.62 -7.45
N VAL A 120 3.00 9.36 -7.31
CA VAL A 120 3.02 10.77 -6.93
C VAL A 120 3.64 10.98 -5.56
N LYS A 121 3.29 10.15 -4.57
CA LYS A 121 3.86 10.22 -3.21
C LYS A 121 5.38 10.06 -3.23
N TYR A 122 5.89 9.05 -3.92
CA TYR A 122 7.34 8.82 -3.96
C TYR A 122 8.07 9.90 -4.77
N ALA A 123 7.48 10.37 -5.87
CA ALA A 123 8.02 11.50 -6.62
C ALA A 123 8.14 12.76 -5.76
N LEU A 124 7.11 13.07 -4.96
CA LEU A 124 7.13 14.20 -4.03
C LEU A 124 8.20 14.05 -2.94
N ILE A 125 8.36 12.85 -2.37
CA ILE A 125 9.40 12.59 -1.36
C ILE A 125 10.80 12.78 -1.97
N VAL A 126 11.03 12.24 -3.17
CA VAL A 126 12.31 12.39 -3.87
C VAL A 126 12.59 13.86 -4.18
N PHE A 127 11.59 14.58 -4.72
CA PHE A 127 11.72 16.00 -5.01
C PHE A 127 12.02 16.83 -3.75
N LEU A 128 11.34 16.54 -2.64
CA LEU A 128 11.57 17.17 -1.35
C LEU A 128 13.00 16.89 -0.86
N MET A 129 13.47 15.65 -0.97
CA MET A 129 14.83 15.27 -0.55
C MET A 129 15.90 15.96 -1.39
N ILE A 130 15.70 16.07 -2.71
CA ILE A 130 16.61 16.83 -3.58
C ILE A 130 16.65 18.30 -3.17
N GLY A 131 15.50 18.93 -2.91
CA GLY A 131 15.41 20.31 -2.45
C GLY A 131 16.13 20.53 -1.11
N VAL A 132 15.92 19.64 -0.14
CA VAL A 132 16.60 19.68 1.16
C VAL A 132 18.09 19.49 1.02
N ALA A 133 18.55 18.56 0.18
CA ALA A 133 19.97 18.33 -0.08
C ALA A 133 20.62 19.55 -0.76
N ALA A 134 19.94 20.16 -1.73
CA ALA A 134 20.43 21.36 -2.44
C ALA A 134 20.50 22.57 -1.52
N SER A 135 19.63 22.68 -0.51
CA SER A 135 19.66 23.80 0.46
C SER A 135 20.81 23.75 1.45
N GLY A 136 21.51 22.63 1.57
CA GLY A 136 22.58 22.44 2.57
C GLY A 136 22.09 22.47 4.03
N TRP A 137 20.78 22.33 4.25
CA TRP A 137 20.21 22.40 5.60
C TRP A 137 20.69 21.27 6.50
N ALA A 138 21.28 21.63 7.66
CA ALA A 138 21.87 20.67 8.60
C ALA A 138 20.86 19.62 9.14
N GLY A 139 19.56 19.96 9.19
CA GLY A 139 18.48 19.03 9.57
C GLY A 139 18.14 17.95 8.53
N GLY A 140 18.65 18.08 7.30
CA GLY A 140 18.28 17.20 6.18
C GLY A 140 18.62 15.72 6.42
N ARG A 141 19.74 15.41 7.07
CA ARG A 141 20.10 14.02 7.42
C ARG A 141 19.14 13.41 8.42
N ALA A 142 18.76 14.16 9.46
CA ALA A 142 17.78 13.72 10.45
C ALA A 142 16.41 13.52 9.81
N MET A 143 16.02 14.39 8.88
CA MET A 143 14.78 14.26 8.09
C MET A 143 14.76 12.98 7.25
N ALA A 144 15.86 12.68 6.54
CA ALA A 144 15.95 11.47 5.71
C ALA A 144 15.83 10.19 6.56
N TRP A 145 16.51 10.11 7.69
CA TRP A 145 16.40 8.99 8.62
C TRP A 145 15.00 8.87 9.21
N ALA A 146 14.36 9.98 9.58
CA ALA A 146 13.00 9.98 10.09
C ALA A 146 11.99 9.50 9.05
N ILE A 147 12.15 9.86 7.77
CA ILE A 147 11.32 9.35 6.69
C ILE A 147 11.49 7.84 6.54
N ALA A 148 12.73 7.33 6.52
CA ALA A 148 12.99 5.91 6.36
C ALA A 148 12.43 5.09 7.54
N CYS A 149 12.77 5.48 8.77
CA CYS A 149 12.27 4.80 9.97
C CYS A 149 10.76 4.91 10.10
N GLY A 150 10.18 6.08 9.82
CA GLY A 150 8.75 6.33 9.88
C GLY A 150 7.97 5.48 8.88
N ALA A 151 8.48 5.35 7.66
CA ALA A 151 7.86 4.48 6.66
C ALA A 151 7.82 3.03 7.12
N VAL A 152 8.92 2.51 7.67
CA VAL A 152 8.98 1.13 8.19
C VAL A 152 8.01 0.93 9.36
N VAL A 153 8.04 1.84 10.35
CA VAL A 153 7.19 1.72 11.55
C VAL A 153 5.72 1.81 11.20
N LEU A 154 5.31 2.80 10.41
CA LEU A 154 3.89 2.95 10.02
C LEU A 154 3.40 1.80 9.15
N THR A 155 4.25 1.27 8.27
CA THR A 155 3.91 0.06 7.51
C THR A 155 3.74 -1.15 8.43
N ALA A 156 4.63 -1.34 9.38
CA ALA A 156 4.53 -2.42 10.37
C ALA A 156 3.25 -2.32 11.21
N VAL A 157 2.87 -1.10 11.63
CA VAL A 157 1.62 -0.84 12.37
C VAL A 157 0.39 -1.19 11.51
N GLN A 158 0.39 -0.83 10.22
CA GLN A 158 -0.70 -1.17 9.31
C GLN A 158 -0.82 -2.68 9.10
N VAL A 159 0.31 -3.37 8.85
CA VAL A 159 0.33 -4.84 8.68
C VAL A 159 -0.14 -5.53 9.96
N TRP A 160 0.31 -5.07 11.13
CA TRP A 160 -0.12 -5.62 12.41
C TRP A 160 -1.64 -5.45 12.63
N TRP A 161 -2.18 -4.27 12.30
CA TRP A 161 -3.62 -4.01 12.41
C TRP A 161 -4.41 -4.95 11.50
N LEU A 162 -4.02 -5.08 10.22
CA LEU A 162 -4.65 -5.97 9.26
C LEU A 162 -4.59 -7.43 9.71
N ALA A 163 -3.44 -7.88 10.21
CA ALA A 163 -3.28 -9.23 10.74
C ALA A 163 -4.16 -9.49 11.97
N ARG A 164 -4.37 -8.47 12.81
CA ARG A 164 -5.27 -8.56 13.96
C ARG A 164 -6.74 -8.63 13.52
N LEU A 165 -7.11 -7.87 12.51
CA LEU A 165 -8.45 -7.90 11.94
C LEU A 165 -8.75 -9.25 11.30
N ALA A 166 -7.84 -9.78 10.49
CA ALA A 166 -7.97 -11.10 9.87
C ALA A 166 -8.19 -12.21 10.91
N ARG A 167 -7.47 -12.19 12.03
CA ARG A 167 -7.62 -13.16 13.14
C ARG A 167 -8.98 -13.08 13.86
N ARG A 168 -9.73 -11.99 13.72
CA ARG A 168 -11.07 -11.86 14.31
C ARG A 168 -12.17 -12.42 13.41
N ILE A 169 -11.88 -12.56 12.11
CA ILE A 169 -12.84 -13.01 11.09
C ILE A 169 -12.74 -14.52 10.87
N THR A 170 -11.58 -15.12 11.12
CA THR A 170 -11.39 -16.59 11.08
C THR A 170 -11.72 -17.17 12.47
N PRO A 171 -12.83 -17.92 12.60
CA PRO A 171 -13.19 -18.63 13.83
C PRO A 171 -12.23 -19.76 14.14
#